data_81ca30b060a22ce749464bae63359184
#
_entry.id   81ca30b060a22ce749464bae63359184
#
_cell.length_a   1.000
_cell.length_b   1.000
_cell.length_c   1.000
_cell.angle_alpha   90.00
_cell.angle_beta   90.00
_cell.angle_gamma   90.00
#
_symmetry.space_group_name_H-M   'P 1'
#
loop_
_entity.id
_entity.type
_entity.pdbx_description
1 polymer ?
#
loop_
_entity_poly.entity_id
_entity_poly.type
_entity_poly.pdbx_seq_one_letter_code
_entity_poly.pdbx_strand_id
1 'polypeptide(L)'
;MRSTTEAFAPESSPLLIGFNTPFDWMWLVMAFAEAGVRNPFGMSAVDLKSIYYALHGGDDLTWKKTVKRFVRQVYPTDLVADHHALADALEQAELARTLRDVARANRIPPALPRR
;
A
#
# COMPACT_ATOMS: atom_id res chain seq x y z
N MET A 1 -0.83 -15.25 -24.92
CA MET A 1 0.05 -14.48 -24.03
C MET A 1 -0.62 -14.36 -22.67
N ARG A 2 0.03 -14.85 -21.64
CA ARG A 2 -0.52 -14.73 -20.28
C ARG A 2 -0.50 -13.27 -19.84
N SER A 3 -1.53 -12.83 -19.14
CA SER A 3 -1.53 -11.52 -18.50
C SER A 3 -0.44 -11.45 -17.43
N THR A 4 0.01 -10.25 -17.08
CA THR A 4 0.98 -10.05 -15.99
C THR A 4 0.46 -10.64 -14.67
N THR A 5 -0.83 -10.57 -14.44
CA THR A 5 -1.50 -11.14 -13.28
C THR A 5 -1.33 -12.65 -13.19
N GLU A 6 -1.54 -13.36 -14.31
CA GLU A 6 -1.38 -14.80 -14.39
C GLU A 6 0.08 -15.24 -14.21
N ALA A 7 1.02 -14.43 -14.67
CA ALA A 7 2.44 -14.72 -14.55
C ALA A 7 2.91 -14.68 -13.07
N PHE A 8 2.36 -13.78 -12.26
CA PHE A 8 2.78 -13.59 -10.87
C PHE A 8 1.89 -14.26 -9.84
N ALA A 9 0.62 -14.41 -10.13
CA ALA A 9 -0.35 -14.96 -9.19
C ALA A 9 -1.52 -15.64 -9.92
N PRO A 10 -1.27 -16.77 -10.59
CA PRO A 10 -2.28 -17.41 -11.43
C PRO A 10 -3.53 -17.88 -10.69
N GLU A 11 -3.41 -18.22 -9.40
CA GLU A 11 -4.50 -18.76 -8.58
C GLU A 11 -5.10 -17.74 -7.61
N SER A 12 -4.56 -16.52 -7.58
CA SER A 12 -5.03 -15.46 -6.69
C SER A 12 -5.02 -14.11 -7.38
N SER A 13 -5.92 -13.23 -6.94
CA SER A 13 -5.90 -11.84 -7.41
C SER A 13 -4.77 -11.09 -6.71
N PRO A 14 -3.98 -10.28 -7.44
CA PRO A 14 -2.95 -9.45 -6.84
C PRO A 14 -3.61 -8.35 -5.99
N LEU A 15 -2.96 -7.99 -4.89
CA LEU A 15 -3.37 -6.90 -4.03
C LEU A 15 -2.48 -5.69 -4.30
N LEU A 16 -3.08 -4.58 -4.69
CA LEU A 16 -2.36 -3.32 -4.84
C LEU A 16 -2.04 -2.74 -3.46
N ILE A 17 -0.78 -2.42 -3.25
CA ILE A 17 -0.32 -1.74 -2.03
C ILE A 17 0.42 -0.47 -2.47
N GLY A 18 0.06 0.65 -1.88
CA GLY A 18 0.71 1.91 -2.19
C GLY A 18 0.63 2.90 -1.04
N PHE A 19 1.29 4.02 -1.21
CA PHE A 19 1.23 5.14 -0.29
C PHE A 19 0.31 6.21 -0.85
N ASN A 20 -0.74 6.56 -0.14
CA ASN A 20 -1.85 7.37 -0.63
C ASN A 20 -2.54 6.71 -1.84
N THR A 21 -2.80 5.45 -1.71
CA THR A 21 -3.27 4.55 -2.78
C THR A 21 -4.58 4.98 -3.45
N PRO A 22 -5.53 5.68 -2.81
CA PRO A 22 -6.70 6.19 -3.52
C PRO A 22 -6.38 7.02 -4.76
N PHE A 23 -5.28 7.78 -4.73
CA PHE A 23 -4.82 8.55 -5.88
C PHE A 23 -4.36 7.63 -7.03
N ASP A 24 -3.50 6.66 -6.74
CA ASP A 24 -3.03 5.69 -7.73
C ASP A 24 -4.16 4.83 -8.26
N TRP A 25 -5.08 4.45 -7.41
CA TRP A 25 -6.25 3.64 -7.75
C TRP A 25 -7.12 4.33 -8.81
N MET A 26 -7.37 5.60 -8.64
CA MET A 26 -8.16 6.39 -9.60
C MET A 26 -7.55 6.34 -11.01
N TRP A 27 -6.23 6.53 -11.12
CA TRP A 27 -5.52 6.49 -12.38
C TRP A 27 -5.52 5.08 -13.00
N LEU A 28 -5.31 4.05 -12.19
CA LEU A 28 -5.30 2.65 -12.64
C LEU A 28 -6.67 2.22 -13.16
N VAL A 29 -7.73 2.54 -12.46
CA VAL A 29 -9.10 2.20 -12.89
C VAL A 29 -9.40 2.84 -14.24
N MET A 30 -9.04 4.10 -14.43
CA MET A 30 -9.23 4.79 -15.71
C MET A 30 -8.39 4.17 -16.82
N ALA A 31 -7.12 3.85 -16.54
CA ALA A 31 -6.22 3.25 -17.53
C ALA A 31 -6.73 1.89 -18.01
N PHE A 32 -7.17 1.02 -17.11
CA PHE A 32 -7.73 -0.27 -17.47
C PHE A 32 -9.05 -0.13 -18.25
N ALA A 33 -9.91 0.81 -17.85
CA ALA A 33 -11.16 1.07 -18.57
C ALA A 33 -10.91 1.57 -20.00
N GLU A 34 -9.98 2.50 -20.19
CA GLU A 34 -9.59 3.01 -21.51
C GLU A 34 -8.99 1.92 -22.39
N ALA A 35 -8.20 1.02 -21.82
CA ALA A 35 -7.60 -0.09 -22.54
C ALA A 35 -8.59 -1.22 -22.84
N GLY A 36 -9.79 -1.19 -22.27
CA GLY A 36 -10.76 -2.28 -22.39
C GLY A 36 -10.30 -3.56 -21.70
N VAL A 37 -9.46 -3.44 -20.69
CA VAL A 37 -8.88 -4.57 -19.94
C VAL A 37 -9.48 -4.60 -18.54
N ARG A 38 -9.78 -5.82 -18.07
CA ARG A 38 -10.27 -6.01 -16.71
C ARG A 38 -9.19 -5.60 -15.70
N ASN A 39 -9.57 -4.83 -14.68
CA ASN A 39 -8.69 -4.48 -13.59
C ASN A 39 -8.31 -5.73 -12.77
N PRO A 40 -7.02 -6.16 -12.78
CA PRO A 40 -6.60 -7.38 -12.09
C PRO A 40 -6.65 -7.26 -10.57
N PHE A 41 -6.66 -6.03 -10.02
CA PHE A 41 -6.68 -5.78 -8.59
C PHE A 41 -8.11 -5.83 -7.98
N GLY A 42 -9.13 -6.00 -8.80
CA GLY A 42 -10.50 -6.04 -8.33
C GLY A 42 -11.02 -4.68 -7.87
N MET A 43 -11.50 -4.60 -6.63
CA MET A 43 -12.20 -3.43 -6.12
C MET A 43 -11.56 -2.79 -4.90
N SER A 44 -10.39 -3.23 -4.47
CA SER A 44 -9.78 -2.72 -3.24
C SER A 44 -8.26 -2.68 -3.32
N ALA A 45 -7.68 -1.85 -2.48
CA ALA A 45 -6.24 -1.69 -2.35
C ALA A 45 -5.87 -1.40 -0.89
N VAL A 46 -4.62 -1.65 -0.55
CA VAL A 46 -4.07 -1.30 0.76
C VAL A 46 -3.38 0.06 0.69
N ASP A 47 -3.69 0.94 1.62
CA ASP A 47 -3.08 2.25 1.73
C ASP A 47 -2.14 2.33 2.93
N LEU A 48 -0.84 2.44 2.65
CA LEU A 48 0.20 2.52 3.69
C LEU A 48 0.10 3.80 4.53
N LYS A 49 -0.34 4.88 3.92
CA LYS A 49 -0.57 6.15 4.64
C LYS A 49 -1.62 5.98 5.74
N SER A 50 -2.71 5.31 5.42
CA SER A 50 -3.79 5.01 6.37
C SER A 50 -3.34 4.07 7.48
N ILE A 51 -2.54 3.06 7.14
CA ILE A 51 -1.96 2.15 8.14
C ILE A 51 -1.03 2.90 9.09
N TYR A 52 -0.14 3.72 8.56
CA TYR A 52 0.75 4.57 9.36
C TYR A 52 -0.05 5.47 10.31
N TYR A 53 -1.09 6.12 9.79
CA TYR A 53 -1.98 6.96 10.59
C TYR A 53 -2.64 6.18 11.74
N ALA A 54 -3.11 4.97 11.47
CA ALA A 54 -3.74 4.13 12.47
C ALA A 54 -2.76 3.64 13.54
N LEU A 55 -1.53 3.26 13.15
CA LEU A 55 -0.51 2.75 14.08
C LEU A 55 0.10 3.85 14.95
N HIS A 56 0.26 5.03 14.41
CA HIS A 56 0.87 6.18 15.09
C HIS A 56 -0.14 7.26 15.43
N GLY A 57 -1.41 7.04 15.11
CA GLY A 57 -2.50 7.95 15.40
C GLY A 57 -2.68 8.12 16.91
N GLY A 58 -2.84 9.33 17.29
CA GLY A 58 -3.12 9.77 18.64
C GLY A 58 -3.46 11.25 18.58
N ASP A 59 -3.57 11.87 19.72
CA ASP A 59 -4.00 13.26 19.79
C ASP A 59 -3.02 14.22 19.08
N ASP A 60 -1.74 13.83 18.96
CA ASP A 60 -0.68 14.65 18.39
C ASP A 60 -0.45 14.42 16.89
N LEU A 61 -0.95 13.32 16.31
CA LEU A 61 -0.78 13.01 14.90
C LEU A 61 -2.00 13.40 14.10
N THR A 62 -1.83 14.41 13.24
CA THR A 62 -2.85 14.81 12.27
C THR A 62 -2.61 14.10 10.93
N TRP A 63 -3.65 13.99 10.12
CA TRP A 63 -3.55 13.43 8.77
C TRP A 63 -2.51 14.17 7.91
N LYS A 64 -2.36 15.47 8.11
CA LYS A 64 -1.34 16.28 7.39
C LYS A 64 0.09 15.84 7.69
N LYS A 65 0.34 15.27 8.85
CA LYS A 65 1.65 14.77 9.26
C LYS A 65 1.94 13.33 8.80
N THR A 66 1.09 12.76 7.98
CA THR A 66 1.28 11.42 7.42
C THR A 66 1.92 11.42 6.04
N VAL A 67 2.44 12.55 5.57
CA VAL A 67 3.18 12.63 4.31
C VAL A 67 4.54 11.93 4.43
N LYS A 68 5.07 11.44 3.32
CA LYS A 68 6.29 10.62 3.28
C LYS A 68 7.47 11.22 4.05
N ARG A 69 7.67 12.52 3.98
CA ARG A 69 8.81 13.16 4.68
C ARG A 69 8.76 12.96 6.20
N PHE A 70 7.58 12.95 6.80
CA PHE A 70 7.41 12.67 8.22
C PHE A 70 7.50 11.18 8.52
N VAL A 71 6.94 10.35 7.67
CA VAL A 71 7.04 8.90 7.78
C VAL A 71 8.50 8.46 7.75
N ARG A 72 9.33 9.06 6.89
CA ARG A 72 10.76 8.76 6.80
C ARG A 72 11.56 9.16 8.04
N GLN A 73 11.06 10.08 8.84
CA GLN A 73 11.68 10.41 10.13
C GLN A 73 11.49 9.28 11.15
N VAL A 74 10.36 8.59 11.09
CA VAL A 74 10.05 7.46 11.97
C VAL A 74 10.63 6.15 11.42
N TYR A 75 10.52 5.97 10.10
CA TYR A 75 11.00 4.80 9.37
C TYR A 75 11.98 5.22 8.28
N PRO A 76 13.26 5.48 8.64
CA PRO A 76 14.26 5.86 7.66
C PRO A 76 14.51 4.74 6.64
N THR A 77 14.89 5.10 5.44
CA THR A 77 15.25 4.17 4.37
C THR A 77 16.54 4.64 3.69
N ASP A 78 17.36 3.66 3.29
CA ASP A 78 18.53 3.92 2.44
C ASP A 78 18.16 4.01 0.95
N LEU A 79 16.90 3.68 0.61
CA LEU A 79 16.41 3.77 -0.75
C LEU A 79 16.11 5.24 -1.08
N VAL A 80 16.74 5.74 -2.14
CA VAL A 80 16.50 7.09 -2.63
C VAL A 80 15.35 7.05 -3.64
N ALA A 81 14.21 7.60 -3.23
CA ALA A 81 13.10 7.84 -4.15
C ALA A 81 13.43 9.09 -4.98
N ASP A 82 13.89 8.87 -6.20
CA ASP A 82 14.31 9.91 -7.14
C ASP A 82 13.25 10.16 -8.24
N HIS A 83 12.00 9.88 -7.92
CA HIS A 83 10.84 9.94 -8.84
C HIS A 83 10.86 8.89 -9.96
N HIS A 84 11.76 7.92 -9.92
CA HIS A 84 11.67 6.75 -10.78
C HIS A 84 10.68 5.74 -10.20
N ALA A 85 9.80 5.21 -11.04
CA ALA A 85 8.71 4.32 -10.63
C ALA A 85 9.22 3.09 -9.87
N LEU A 86 10.33 2.49 -10.32
CA LEU A 86 10.90 1.33 -9.64
C LEU A 86 11.44 1.68 -8.25
N ALA A 87 12.18 2.79 -8.13
CA ALA A 87 12.73 3.23 -6.85
C ALA A 87 11.61 3.54 -5.85
N ASP A 88 10.56 4.22 -6.29
CA ASP A 88 9.38 4.51 -5.47
C ASP A 88 8.66 3.22 -5.06
N ALA A 89 8.52 2.26 -5.95
CA ALA A 89 7.89 0.97 -5.66
C ALA A 89 8.70 0.17 -4.63
N LEU A 90 10.02 0.15 -4.74
CA LEU A 90 10.91 -0.53 -3.78
C LEU A 90 10.85 0.12 -2.39
N GLU A 91 10.82 1.43 -2.32
CA GLU A 91 10.64 2.17 -1.06
C GLU A 91 9.30 1.84 -0.41
N GLN A 92 8.23 1.82 -1.19
CA GLN A 92 6.90 1.46 -0.70
C GLN A 92 6.84 0.00 -0.23
N ALA A 93 7.50 -0.92 -0.93
CA ALA A 93 7.57 -2.32 -0.53
C ALA A 93 8.32 -2.48 0.81
N GLU A 94 9.40 -1.76 1.01
CA GLU A 94 10.13 -1.74 2.29
C GLU A 94 9.25 -1.20 3.42
N LEU A 95 8.59 -0.08 3.19
CA LEU A 95 7.67 0.50 4.16
C LEU A 95 6.51 -0.45 4.50
N ALA A 96 5.94 -1.12 3.49
CA ALA A 96 4.88 -2.10 3.70
C ALA A 96 5.31 -3.23 4.62
N ARG A 97 6.53 -3.76 4.44
CA ARG A 97 7.09 -4.80 5.32
C ARG A 97 7.29 -4.28 6.74
N THR A 98 7.84 -3.07 6.87
CA THR A 98 8.08 -2.43 8.17
C THR A 98 6.77 -2.22 8.93
N LEU A 99 5.78 -1.63 8.29
CA LEU A 99 4.46 -1.39 8.91
C LEU A 99 3.76 -2.70 9.26
N ARG A 100 3.88 -3.73 8.43
CA ARG A 100 3.37 -5.06 8.75
C ARG A 100 3.99 -5.61 10.01
N ASP A 101 5.31 -5.50 10.16
CA ASP A 101 6.02 -6.02 11.32
C ASP A 101 5.64 -5.24 12.58
N VAL A 102 5.52 -3.92 12.49
CA VAL A 102 5.02 -3.08 13.60
C VAL A 102 3.60 -3.47 13.99
N ALA A 103 2.72 -3.66 13.03
CA ALA A 103 1.35 -4.07 13.28
C ALA A 103 1.26 -5.43 13.96
N ARG A 104 2.10 -6.39 13.53
CA ARG A 104 2.16 -7.72 14.15
C ARG A 104 2.66 -7.68 15.59
N ALA A 105 3.63 -6.82 15.89
CA ALA A 105 4.15 -6.64 17.24
C ALA A 105 3.12 -6.01 18.19
N ASN A 106 2.22 -5.19 17.65
CA ASN A 106 1.20 -4.45 18.39
C ASN A 106 -0.23 -4.98 18.15
N ARG A 107 -0.36 -6.15 17.55
CA ARG A 107 -1.67 -6.65 17.15
C ARG A 107 -2.62 -6.87 18.33
N ILE A 108 -3.85 -6.48 18.10
CA ILE A 108 -4.98 -6.90 18.92
C ILE A 108 -5.42 -8.29 18.41
N PRO A 109 -5.63 -9.27 19.32
CA PRO A 109 -6.13 -10.58 18.88
C PRO A 109 -7.40 -10.41 18.04
N PRO A 110 -7.51 -11.08 16.88
CA PRO A 110 -8.70 -10.96 16.06
C PRO A 110 -9.90 -11.49 16.82
N ALA A 111 -10.99 -10.73 16.75
CA ALA A 111 -12.29 -11.26 17.18
C ALA A 111 -12.70 -12.35 16.19
N LEU A 112 -12.90 -13.57 16.67
CA LEU A 112 -13.41 -14.63 15.81
C LEU A 112 -14.83 -14.30 15.37
N PRO A 113 -15.17 -14.47 14.09
CA PRO A 113 -16.53 -14.26 13.65
C PRO A 113 -17.47 -15.18 14.45
N ARG A 114 -18.50 -14.61 14.99
CA ARG A 114 -19.56 -15.40 15.61
C ARG A 114 -20.34 -16.10 14.52
N ARG A 115 -20.49 -17.38 14.65
CA ARG A 115 -21.34 -18.16 13.75
C ARG A 115 -22.81 -17.96 14.10
#